data_631aa2a73119c97a519160ae32e589ea
#
_entry.id   631aa2a73119c97a519160ae32e589ea
#
_cell.length_a   1.000
_cell.length_b   1.000
_cell.length_c   1.000
_cell.angle_alpha   90.00
_cell.angle_beta   90.00
_cell.angle_gamma   90.00
#
_symmetry.space_group_name_H-M   'P 1'
#
loop_
_entity.id
_entity.type
_entity.pdbx_description
1 polymer ?
#
loop_
_entity_poly.entity_id
_entity_poly.type
_entity_poly.pdbx_seq_one_letter_code
_entity_poly.pdbx_strand_id
1 'polypeptide(L)'
;MKVPDELLAGLVKRVAGNDTVKIFEILTKRKNVSEFKIAEKLGISVNQVRNMIYRLQEHNLVSFTRKKDKVKGWYIYYWTFEKPKAVELIVDITSKETKENQIELDNIEDIR
;
A
#
# COMPACT_ATOMS: atom_id res chain seq x y z
N MET A 1 7.92 9.90 -13.75
CA MET A 1 8.99 8.97 -13.33
C MET A 1 8.41 7.58 -13.12
N LYS A 2 8.99 6.61 -13.81
CA LYS A 2 8.57 5.21 -13.61
C LYS A 2 9.32 4.62 -12.43
N VAL A 3 8.58 4.16 -11.44
CA VAL A 3 9.14 3.46 -10.29
C VAL A 3 8.90 1.95 -10.53
N PRO A 4 9.96 1.12 -10.44
CA PRO A 4 9.79 -0.33 -10.59
C PRO A 4 8.82 -0.91 -9.56
N ASP A 5 8.07 -1.93 -9.95
CA ASP A 5 7.14 -2.61 -9.03
C ASP A 5 7.86 -3.19 -7.81
N GLU A 6 9.12 -3.57 -7.96
CA GLU A 6 9.94 -4.05 -6.85
C GLU A 6 10.11 -3.01 -5.74
N LEU A 7 10.32 -1.73 -6.12
CA LEU A 7 10.41 -0.64 -5.14
C LEU A 7 9.06 -0.39 -4.48
N LEU A 8 7.97 -0.47 -5.24
CA LEU A 8 6.63 -0.32 -4.69
C LEU A 8 6.30 -1.45 -3.72
N ALA A 9 6.68 -2.68 -4.06
CA ALA A 9 6.51 -3.83 -3.17
C ALA A 9 7.31 -3.65 -1.88
N GLY A 10 8.53 -3.16 -1.98
CA GLY A 10 9.37 -2.85 -0.81
C GLY A 10 8.74 -1.78 0.08
N LEU A 11 8.15 -0.76 -0.52
CA LEU A 11 7.44 0.29 0.22
C LEU A 11 6.24 -0.30 0.97
N VAL A 12 5.42 -1.08 0.29
CA VAL A 12 4.24 -1.73 0.88
C VAL A 12 4.64 -2.61 2.06
N LYS A 13 5.68 -3.41 1.89
CA LYS A 13 6.23 -4.25 2.95
C LYS A 13 6.65 -3.43 4.16
N ARG A 14 7.32 -2.31 3.93
CA ARG A 14 7.85 -1.43 4.99
C ARG A 14 6.75 -0.74 5.78
N VAL A 15 5.72 -0.20 5.11
CA VAL A 15 4.70 0.62 5.77
C VAL A 15 3.47 -0.17 6.21
N ALA A 16 3.19 -1.29 5.57
CA ALA A 16 1.94 -2.04 5.81
C ALA A 16 2.15 -3.51 6.15
N GLY A 17 3.38 -4.02 6.06
CA GLY A 17 3.71 -5.39 6.42
C GLY A 17 3.86 -6.33 5.24
N ASN A 18 4.55 -7.46 5.46
CA ASN A 18 4.85 -8.46 4.44
C ASN A 18 3.60 -9.04 3.77
N ASP A 19 2.55 -9.25 4.55
CA ASP A 19 1.33 -9.87 4.07
C ASP A 19 0.60 -9.00 3.03
N THR A 20 0.70 -7.68 3.15
CA THR A 20 0.04 -6.75 2.22
C THR A 20 0.67 -6.74 0.83
N VAL A 21 1.90 -7.23 0.68
CA VAL A 21 2.56 -7.33 -0.64
C VAL A 21 1.75 -8.22 -1.57
N LYS A 22 1.12 -9.26 -1.07
CA LYS A 22 0.28 -10.16 -1.86
C LYS A 22 -0.92 -9.41 -2.45
N ILE A 23 -1.54 -8.53 -1.67
CA ILE A 23 -2.64 -7.68 -2.15
C ILE A 23 -2.12 -6.69 -3.18
N PHE A 24 -0.97 -6.07 -2.93
CA PHE A 24 -0.34 -5.15 -3.87
C PHE A 24 -0.13 -5.83 -5.23
N GLU A 25 0.38 -7.06 -5.26
CA GLU A 25 0.59 -7.80 -6.51
C GLU A 25 -0.70 -8.00 -7.31
N ILE A 26 -1.81 -8.26 -6.62
CA ILE A 26 -3.12 -8.38 -7.27
C ILE A 26 -3.59 -7.05 -7.84
N LEU A 27 -3.49 -5.99 -7.04
CA LEU A 27 -4.01 -4.68 -7.41
C LEU A 27 -3.19 -3.97 -8.48
N THR A 28 -1.90 -4.31 -8.64
CA THR A 28 -1.09 -3.73 -9.73
C THR A 28 -1.47 -4.27 -11.09
N LYS A 29 -2.05 -5.46 -11.14
CA LYS A 29 -2.44 -6.10 -12.39
C LYS A 29 -3.82 -5.65 -12.87
N ARG A 30 -4.70 -5.26 -11.97
CA ARG A 30 -6.07 -4.85 -12.29
C ARG A 30 -6.54 -3.71 -11.41
N LYS A 31 -7.37 -2.85 -11.97
CA LYS A 31 -8.09 -1.80 -11.23
C LYS A 31 -9.45 -2.32 -10.77
N ASN A 32 -9.99 -1.73 -9.72
CA ASN A 32 -11.34 -2.04 -9.21
C ASN A 32 -11.53 -3.53 -8.93
N VAL A 33 -10.66 -4.11 -8.11
CA VAL A 33 -10.75 -5.51 -7.71
C VAL A 33 -11.59 -5.61 -6.45
N SER A 34 -12.64 -6.47 -6.46
CA SER A 34 -13.48 -6.64 -5.28
C SER A 34 -12.73 -7.31 -4.13
N GLU A 35 -13.08 -6.95 -2.90
CA GLU A 35 -12.49 -7.57 -1.71
C GLU A 35 -12.72 -9.07 -1.65
N PHE A 36 -13.88 -9.54 -2.16
CA PHE A 36 -14.18 -10.96 -2.22
C PHE A 36 -13.25 -11.70 -3.17
N LYS A 37 -12.93 -11.08 -4.30
CA LYS A 37 -12.01 -11.66 -5.27
C LYS A 37 -10.59 -11.73 -4.73
N ILE A 38 -10.15 -10.71 -4.00
CA ILE A 38 -8.86 -10.71 -3.34
C ILE A 38 -8.80 -11.86 -2.33
N ALA A 39 -9.82 -12.00 -1.49
CA ALA A 39 -9.90 -13.07 -0.50
C ALA A 39 -9.83 -14.45 -1.16
N GLU A 40 -10.57 -14.64 -2.25
CA GLU A 40 -10.57 -15.89 -3.01
C GLU A 40 -9.18 -16.22 -3.54
N LYS A 41 -8.51 -15.26 -4.16
CA LYS A 41 -7.17 -15.46 -4.73
C LYS A 41 -6.11 -15.77 -3.68
N LEU A 42 -6.23 -15.20 -2.50
CA LEU A 42 -5.27 -15.42 -1.41
C LEU A 42 -5.63 -16.58 -0.50
N GLY A 43 -6.84 -17.12 -0.63
CA GLY A 43 -7.31 -18.20 0.23
C GLY A 43 -7.50 -17.78 1.68
N ILE A 44 -7.89 -16.53 1.93
CA ILE A 44 -8.11 -15.98 3.27
C ILE A 44 -9.52 -15.40 3.37
N SER A 45 -9.92 -15.03 4.58
CA SER A 45 -11.25 -14.44 4.79
C SER A 45 -11.30 -12.99 4.31
N VAL A 46 -12.51 -12.52 4.02
CA VAL A 46 -12.73 -11.12 3.64
C VAL A 46 -12.32 -10.18 4.78
N ASN A 47 -12.53 -10.56 6.02
CA ASN A 47 -12.12 -9.76 7.18
C ASN A 47 -10.60 -9.58 7.24
N GLN A 48 -9.85 -10.64 6.92
CA GLN A 48 -8.40 -10.56 6.84
C GLN A 48 -7.96 -9.61 5.72
N VAL A 49 -8.62 -9.69 4.56
CA VAL A 49 -8.36 -8.77 3.44
C VAL A 49 -8.61 -7.32 3.86
N ARG A 50 -9.71 -7.05 4.53
CA ARG A 50 -10.07 -5.70 5.00
C ARG A 50 -9.00 -5.15 5.95
N ASN A 51 -8.53 -5.96 6.89
CA ASN A 51 -7.50 -5.54 7.83
C ASN A 51 -6.20 -5.17 7.11
N MET A 52 -5.82 -5.96 6.12
CA MET A 52 -4.62 -5.70 5.32
C MET A 52 -4.77 -4.44 4.47
N ILE A 53 -5.92 -4.29 3.82
CA ILE A 53 -6.19 -3.13 2.96
C ILE A 53 -6.27 -1.84 3.78
N TYR A 54 -6.81 -1.87 5.00
CA TYR A 54 -6.87 -0.70 5.85
C TYR A 54 -5.48 -0.16 6.19
N ARG A 55 -4.51 -1.04 6.35
CA ARG A 55 -3.11 -0.62 6.57
C ARG A 55 -2.56 0.12 5.35
N LEU A 56 -2.92 -0.33 4.14
CA LEU A 56 -2.54 0.37 2.91
C LEU A 56 -3.29 1.71 2.78
N GLN A 57 -4.55 1.75 3.18
CA GLN A 57 -5.38 2.94 3.10
C GLN A 57 -4.89 4.04 4.05
N GLU A 58 -4.34 3.67 5.20
CA GLU A 58 -3.75 4.63 6.14
C GLU A 58 -2.65 5.46 5.50
N HIS A 59 -1.96 4.92 4.50
CA HIS A 59 -0.90 5.60 3.76
C HIS A 59 -1.38 6.13 2.41
N ASN A 60 -2.68 6.12 2.16
CA ASN A 60 -3.30 6.57 0.90
C ASN A 60 -2.79 5.80 -0.33
N LEU A 61 -2.35 4.55 -0.14
CA LEU A 61 -1.82 3.72 -1.23
C LEU A 61 -2.90 3.05 -2.06
N VAL A 62 -4.12 2.98 -1.55
CA VAL A 62 -5.26 2.38 -2.24
C VAL A 62 -6.46 3.31 -2.18
N SER A 63 -7.30 3.24 -3.19
CA SER A 63 -8.60 3.90 -3.23
C SER A 63 -9.68 2.86 -3.47
N PHE A 64 -10.92 3.23 -3.22
CA PHE A 64 -12.02 2.31 -3.43
C PHE A 64 -13.19 2.95 -4.13
N THR A 65 -13.97 2.11 -4.82
CA THR A 65 -15.28 2.45 -5.36
C THR A 65 -16.28 1.50 -4.70
N ARG A 66 -17.38 2.03 -4.22
CA ARG A 66 -18.42 1.24 -3.57
C ARG A 66 -19.61 1.11 -4.50
N LYS A 67 -20.04 -0.13 -4.75
CA LYS A 67 -21.21 -0.39 -5.58
C LYS A 67 -22.18 -1.31 -4.83
N LYS A 68 -23.47 -1.00 -4.94
CA LYS A 68 -24.50 -1.81 -4.34
C LYS A 68 -24.79 -3.03 -5.20
N ASP A 69 -24.76 -4.21 -4.60
CA ASP A 69 -25.17 -5.45 -5.26
C ASP A 69 -26.70 -5.47 -5.32
N LYS A 70 -27.26 -5.51 -6.52
CA LYS A 70 -28.69 -5.47 -6.75
C LYS A 70 -29.43 -6.70 -6.22
N VAL A 71 -28.74 -7.84 -6.18
CA VAL A 71 -29.34 -9.11 -5.75
C VAL A 71 -29.31 -9.25 -4.23
N LYS A 72 -28.14 -8.98 -3.61
CA LYS A 72 -27.94 -9.17 -2.18
C LYS A 72 -28.25 -7.94 -1.33
N GLY A 73 -28.31 -6.77 -1.94
CA GLY A 73 -28.68 -5.53 -1.26
C GLY A 73 -27.56 -4.89 -0.43
N TRP A 74 -26.38 -5.46 -0.38
CA TRP A 74 -25.25 -4.87 0.32
C TRP A 74 -24.27 -4.18 -0.63
N TYR A 75 -23.33 -3.41 -0.06
CA TYR A 75 -22.32 -2.72 -0.85
C TYR A 75 -21.07 -3.57 -0.96
N ILE A 76 -20.46 -3.58 -2.16
CA ILE A 76 -19.19 -4.26 -2.43
C ILE A 76 -18.15 -3.19 -2.70
N TYR A 77 -17.00 -3.31 -2.03
CA TYR A 77 -15.86 -2.42 -2.21
C TYR A 77 -14.93 -2.97 -3.27
N TYR A 78 -14.59 -2.12 -4.24
CA TYR A 78 -13.63 -2.44 -5.31
C TYR A 78 -12.40 -1.57 -5.09
N TRP A 79 -11.25 -2.20 -4.96
CA TRP A 79 -10.01 -1.54 -4.58
C TRP A 79 -9.09 -1.35 -5.76
N THR A 80 -8.35 -0.22 -5.77
CA THR A 80 -7.37 0.13 -6.79
C THR A 80 -6.10 0.62 -6.09
N PHE A 81 -4.94 0.16 -6.53
CA PHE A 81 -3.66 0.64 -6.00
C PHE A 81 -3.32 1.98 -6.66
N GLU A 82 -3.00 2.97 -5.84
CA GLU A 82 -2.71 4.34 -6.29
C GLU A 82 -1.20 4.53 -6.45
N LYS A 83 -0.67 4.16 -7.62
CA LYS A 83 0.76 4.28 -7.91
C LYS A 83 1.32 5.69 -7.71
N PRO A 84 0.65 6.78 -8.16
CA PRO A 84 1.16 8.13 -7.92
C PRO A 84 1.36 8.45 -6.44
N LYS A 85 0.45 8.01 -5.59
CA LYS A 85 0.55 8.23 -4.15
C LYS A 85 1.70 7.43 -3.54
N ALA A 86 1.92 6.21 -4.04
CA ALA A 86 3.05 5.40 -3.61
C ALA A 86 4.38 6.04 -3.98
N VAL A 87 4.48 6.60 -5.17
CA VAL A 87 5.69 7.31 -5.61
C VAL A 87 5.96 8.53 -4.72
N GLU A 88 4.94 9.31 -4.40
CA GLU A 88 5.06 10.45 -3.49
C GLU A 88 5.59 10.01 -2.12
N LEU A 89 5.06 8.91 -1.60
CA LEU A 89 5.48 8.39 -0.30
C LEU A 89 6.94 7.92 -0.32
N ILE A 90 7.38 7.27 -1.39
CA ILE A 90 8.77 6.86 -1.55
C ILE A 90 9.70 8.07 -1.50
N VAL A 91 9.35 9.13 -2.22
CA VAL A 91 10.15 10.36 -2.25
C VAL A 91 10.23 10.98 -0.85
N ASP A 92 9.10 11.05 -0.14
CA ASP A 92 9.06 11.60 1.22
C ASP A 92 9.91 10.81 2.19
N ILE A 93 9.82 9.48 2.16
CA ILE A 93 10.61 8.60 3.04
C ILE A 93 12.09 8.75 2.74
N THR A 94 12.48 8.74 1.48
CA THR A 94 13.87 8.87 1.07
C THR A 94 14.44 10.22 1.50
N SER A 95 13.68 11.29 1.35
CA SER A 95 14.10 12.62 1.79
C SER A 95 14.32 12.68 3.30
N LYS A 96 13.42 12.09 4.08
CA LYS A 96 13.53 12.06 5.54
C LYS A 96 14.76 11.24 5.98
N GLU A 97 14.98 10.09 5.39
CA GLU A 97 16.13 9.24 5.70
C GLU A 97 17.44 9.97 5.41
N THR A 98 17.52 10.69 4.30
CA THR A 98 18.70 11.46 3.95
C THR A 98 18.97 12.56 4.98
N LYS A 99 17.93 13.26 5.43
CA LYS A 99 18.05 14.30 6.45
C LYS A 99 18.49 13.73 7.80
N GLU A 100 17.91 12.60 8.20
CA GLU A 100 18.24 11.94 9.46
C GLU A 100 19.70 11.49 9.47
N ASN A 101 20.17 10.89 8.38
CA ASN A 101 21.55 10.46 8.24
C ASN A 101 22.51 11.64 8.30
N GLN A 102 22.16 12.76 7.70
CA GLN A 102 22.99 13.97 7.74
C GLN A 102 23.07 14.55 9.14
N ILE A 103 21.98 14.55 9.89
CA ILE A 103 21.95 15.01 11.28
C ILE A 103 22.87 14.15 12.15
N GLU A 104 22.83 12.84 11.97
CA GLU A 104 23.70 11.91 12.70
C GLU A 104 25.18 12.18 12.44
N LEU A 105 25.55 12.44 11.18
CA LEU A 105 26.92 12.76 10.82
C LEU A 105 27.36 14.08 11.45
N ASP A 106 26.51 15.09 11.46
CA ASP A 106 26.78 16.38 12.09
C ASP A 106 27.02 16.22 13.59
N ASN A 107 26.20 15.39 14.25
CA ASN A 107 26.33 15.11 15.68
C ASN A 107 27.64 14.39 15.99
N ILE A 108 28.09 13.48 15.13
CA ILE A 108 29.36 12.77 15.29
C ILE A 108 30.51 13.74 15.16
N GLU A 109 30.44 14.67 14.24
CA GLU A 109 31.47 15.70 14.07
C GLU A 109 31.55 16.64 15.28
N ASP A 110 30.41 16.99 15.85
CA ASP A 110 30.35 17.85 17.04
C ASP A 110 30.94 17.21 18.28
N ILE A 111 30.97 15.92 18.37
CA ILE A 111 31.53 15.17 19.50
C ILE A 111 33.07 15.20 19.46
N ARG A 112 33.65 15.44 18.31
CA ARG A 112 35.10 15.55 18.14
C ARG A 112 35.58 16.92 18.60
#